data_f20fc8eec41deb6bc30473abc84d0a5c
#
_entry.id   f20fc8eec41deb6bc30473abc84d0a5c
#
_cell.length_a   1.000
_cell.length_b   1.000
_cell.length_c   1.000
_cell.angle_alpha   90.00
_cell.angle_beta   90.00
_cell.angle_gamma   90.00
#
_symmetry.space_group_name_H-M   'P 1'
#
loop_
_entity.id
_entity.type
_entity.pdbx_description
1 polymer ?
#
loop_
_entity_poly.entity_id
_entity_poly.type
_entity_poly.pdbx_seq_one_letter_code
_entity_poly.pdbx_strand_id
1 'polypeptide(L)'
;MLHCTNIYYLIYTIAGDLFHDNKPSRRTLHKTMEIVRRYCMGPDPVQIQVVSDQKTDFRNVNGTVNYEDEFYSIDLPIFSIHGNHDDPTRDGGPEMLAALDLLSVTNLVNYFGRQDEVDKVEISPVLIKKGDTRVAIYGMGSMRDERLNRMWQGKKVRFLEPEENDDDDEEEEGENSWFNVFALHQNRDLGRGSKNCVHESMIPDWMDLVVWGHGKCGQVPFVACCLAL
;
A
#
# COMPACT_ATOMS: atom_id res chain seq x y z
N MET A 1 11.52 -35.13 -11.29
CA MET A 1 12.11 -34.09 -10.41
C MET A 1 11.58 -32.74 -10.86
N LEU A 2 10.56 -32.23 -10.19
CA LEU A 2 10.06 -30.90 -10.43
C LEU A 2 11.07 -29.95 -9.82
N HIS A 3 11.74 -29.15 -10.64
CA HIS A 3 12.52 -28.01 -10.19
C HIS A 3 11.47 -27.01 -9.63
N CYS A 4 11.35 -26.95 -8.31
CA CYS A 4 10.77 -25.77 -7.65
C CYS A 4 11.76 -24.64 -7.93
N THR A 5 11.45 -23.81 -8.92
CA THR A 5 12.04 -22.48 -9.00
C THR A 5 11.69 -21.76 -7.71
N ASN A 6 12.70 -21.44 -6.91
CA ASN A 6 12.54 -20.60 -5.73
C ASN A 6 12.01 -19.24 -6.21
N ILE A 7 10.70 -19.03 -6.06
CA ILE A 7 10.09 -17.72 -6.26
C ILE A 7 10.46 -16.94 -5.00
N TYR A 8 11.43 -16.06 -5.09
CA TYR A 8 11.75 -15.12 -4.02
C TYR A 8 10.73 -13.99 -4.06
N TYR A 9 9.80 -13.99 -3.12
CA TYR A 9 8.94 -12.83 -2.89
C TYR A 9 9.80 -11.73 -2.26
N LEU A 10 9.81 -10.56 -2.87
CA LEU A 10 10.62 -9.44 -2.39
C LEU A 10 9.82 -8.50 -1.50
N ILE A 11 8.54 -8.36 -1.76
CA ILE A 11 7.59 -7.54 -1.00
C ILE A 11 6.21 -8.20 -1.01
N TYR A 12 5.44 -7.87 0.02
CA TYR A 12 4.05 -8.28 0.14
C TYR A 12 3.16 -7.05 0.25
N THR A 13 2.25 -6.84 -0.69
CA THR A 13 1.32 -5.70 -0.67
C THR A 13 -0.09 -6.17 -0.34
N ILE A 14 -0.70 -5.56 0.68
CA ILE A 14 -2.07 -5.83 1.12
C ILE A 14 -2.96 -4.63 0.75
N ALA A 15 -3.98 -4.90 -0.07
CA ALA A 15 -4.92 -3.88 -0.53
C ALA A 15 -6.13 -3.70 0.41
N GLY A 16 -5.87 -3.58 1.71
CA GLY A 16 -6.86 -3.30 2.75
C GLY A 16 -7.54 -4.53 3.35
N ASP A 17 -8.34 -4.32 4.41
CA ASP A 17 -9.10 -5.34 5.14
C ASP A 17 -8.22 -6.48 5.70
N LEU A 18 -7.04 -6.15 6.23
CA LEU A 18 -6.24 -7.13 6.98
C LEU A 18 -7.03 -7.66 8.18
N PHE A 19 -7.85 -6.81 8.79
CA PHE A 19 -8.76 -7.18 9.86
C PHE A 19 -10.21 -7.04 9.40
N HIS A 20 -11.08 -7.96 9.85
CA HIS A 20 -12.51 -7.91 9.58
C HIS A 20 -13.23 -6.83 10.41
N ASP A 21 -12.68 -6.46 11.55
CA ASP A 21 -13.20 -5.42 12.44
C ASP A 21 -12.09 -4.41 12.74
N ASN A 22 -12.40 -3.11 12.76
CA ASN A 22 -11.41 -2.09 13.08
C ASN A 22 -10.98 -2.08 14.56
N LYS A 23 -11.67 -2.85 15.39
CA LYS A 23 -11.24 -3.21 16.75
C LYS A 23 -11.07 -4.72 16.87
N PRO A 24 -10.02 -5.29 16.27
CA PRO A 24 -9.81 -6.73 16.34
C PRO A 24 -9.66 -7.19 17.79
N SER A 25 -10.16 -8.41 18.08
CA SER A 25 -9.97 -8.99 19.40
C SER A 25 -8.48 -9.10 19.74
N ARG A 26 -8.13 -9.07 21.05
CA ARG A 26 -6.74 -9.27 21.48
C ARG A 26 -6.16 -10.58 20.93
N ARG A 27 -6.98 -11.62 20.82
CA ARG A 27 -6.58 -12.92 20.26
C ARG A 27 -6.24 -12.80 18.78
N THR A 28 -7.06 -12.07 18.02
CA THR A 28 -6.83 -11.84 16.58
C THR A 28 -5.56 -11.05 16.37
N LEU A 29 -5.41 -9.92 17.06
CA LEU A 29 -4.23 -9.07 16.96
C LEU A 29 -2.95 -9.82 17.33
N HIS A 30 -2.97 -10.54 18.47
CA HIS A 30 -1.84 -11.37 18.90
C HIS A 30 -1.46 -12.40 17.83
N LYS A 31 -2.48 -13.07 17.24
CA LYS A 31 -2.21 -14.10 16.22
C LYS A 31 -1.66 -13.51 14.92
N THR A 32 -2.14 -12.34 14.51
CA THR A 32 -1.60 -11.61 13.36
C THR A 32 -0.14 -11.24 13.58
N MET A 33 0.18 -10.66 14.74
CA MET A 33 1.56 -10.32 15.09
C MET A 33 2.48 -11.56 15.13
N GLU A 34 1.97 -12.68 15.68
CA GLU A 34 2.72 -13.95 15.70
C GLU A 34 3.03 -14.44 14.28
N ILE A 35 2.05 -14.36 13.37
CA ILE A 35 2.21 -14.80 11.98
C ILE A 35 3.24 -13.89 11.27
N VAL A 36 3.06 -12.58 11.35
CA VAL A 36 4.00 -11.63 10.73
C VAL A 36 5.42 -11.85 11.26
N ARG A 37 5.60 -11.94 12.58
CA ARG A 37 6.92 -12.24 13.16
C ARG A 37 7.52 -13.54 12.66
N ARG A 38 6.71 -14.58 12.50
CA ARG A 38 7.19 -15.92 12.11
C ARG A 38 7.63 -15.98 10.65
N TYR A 39 6.97 -15.26 9.77
CA TYR A 39 7.12 -15.41 8.32
C TYR A 39 7.76 -14.21 7.62
N CYS A 40 7.86 -13.07 8.30
CA CYS A 40 8.39 -11.85 7.71
C CYS A 40 9.65 -11.33 8.43
N MET A 41 10.00 -11.93 9.57
CA MET A 41 11.26 -11.62 10.26
C MET A 41 12.25 -12.77 10.09
N GLY A 42 13.46 -12.42 9.66
CA GLY A 42 14.54 -13.37 9.44
C GLY A 42 15.87 -12.66 9.19
N PRO A 43 16.95 -13.43 9.04
CA PRO A 43 18.30 -12.89 8.90
C PRO A 43 18.64 -12.48 7.46
N ASP A 44 17.81 -12.82 6.48
CA ASP A 44 18.14 -12.57 5.09
C ASP A 44 17.98 -11.08 4.75
N PRO A 45 18.94 -10.46 4.06
CA PRO A 45 18.89 -9.05 3.73
C PRO A 45 17.78 -8.77 2.71
N VAL A 46 17.01 -7.73 2.96
CA VAL A 46 16.05 -7.19 1.97
C VAL A 46 16.83 -6.61 0.79
N GLN A 47 16.44 -6.99 -0.43
CA GLN A 47 17.17 -6.65 -1.66
C GLN A 47 16.59 -5.43 -2.40
N ILE A 48 15.63 -4.75 -1.81
CA ILE A 48 15.02 -3.56 -2.37
C ILE A 48 15.43 -2.31 -1.58
N GLN A 49 15.34 -1.15 -2.23
CA GLN A 49 15.52 0.16 -1.60
C GLN A 49 14.25 0.99 -1.80
N VAL A 50 13.77 1.63 -0.74
CA VAL A 50 12.79 2.71 -0.83
C VAL A 50 13.56 4.01 -1.06
N VAL A 51 13.30 4.68 -2.19
CA VAL A 51 14.03 5.90 -2.61
C VAL A 51 13.17 7.17 -2.55
N SER A 52 11.89 7.04 -2.23
CA SER A 52 10.98 8.17 -1.97
C SER A 52 11.24 8.79 -0.58
N ASP A 53 10.59 9.91 -0.28
CA ASP A 53 10.63 10.52 1.07
C ASP A 53 9.86 9.66 2.07
N GLN A 54 10.57 8.77 2.72
CA GLN A 54 10.00 7.79 3.65
C GLN A 54 9.25 8.43 4.81
N LYS A 55 9.61 9.66 5.24
CA LYS A 55 8.89 10.38 6.31
C LYS A 55 7.49 10.81 5.89
N THR A 56 7.32 11.08 4.61
CA THR A 56 6.02 11.38 4.02
C THR A 56 5.23 10.11 3.76
N ASP A 57 5.89 9.04 3.31
CA ASP A 57 5.25 7.78 2.97
C ASP A 57 4.76 7.02 4.20
N PHE A 58 5.59 6.95 5.25
CA PHE A 58 5.31 6.15 6.45
C PHE A 58 5.17 7.02 7.69
N ARG A 59 4.00 6.97 8.31
CA ARG A 59 3.68 7.71 9.55
C ARG A 59 4.07 6.95 10.81
N ASN A 60 5.04 6.06 10.73
CA ASN A 60 5.57 5.38 11.90
C ASN A 60 6.51 6.31 12.69
N VAL A 61 6.86 5.89 13.91
CA VAL A 61 7.70 6.69 14.82
C VAL A 61 9.07 7.00 14.23
N ASN A 62 9.61 6.09 13.42
CA ASN A 62 10.94 6.22 12.85
C ASN A 62 10.93 7.02 11.53
N GLY A 63 9.79 7.11 10.85
CA GLY A 63 9.66 7.75 9.53
C GLY A 63 10.49 7.04 8.47
N THR A 64 10.66 5.71 8.62
CA THR A 64 11.43 4.87 7.70
C THR A 64 10.69 3.56 7.43
N VAL A 65 11.04 2.89 6.35
CA VAL A 65 10.59 1.53 6.08
C VAL A 65 11.12 0.57 7.15
N ASN A 66 10.34 -0.44 7.50
CA ASN A 66 10.59 -1.27 8.68
C ASN A 66 11.90 -2.08 8.65
N TYR A 67 12.42 -2.43 7.48
CA TYR A 67 13.66 -3.19 7.36
C TYR A 67 14.94 -2.32 7.50
N GLU A 68 14.79 -0.99 7.51
CA GLU A 68 15.89 -0.06 7.79
C GLU A 68 16.04 0.24 9.28
N ASP A 69 15.13 -0.28 10.13
CA ASP A 69 15.29 -0.17 11.58
C ASP A 69 16.38 -1.13 12.06
N GLU A 70 17.46 -0.57 12.62
CA GLU A 70 18.63 -1.33 13.11
C GLU A 70 18.31 -2.35 14.22
N PHE A 71 17.16 -2.20 14.89
CA PHE A 71 16.72 -3.09 15.98
C PHE A 71 15.82 -4.23 15.50
N TYR A 72 15.47 -4.27 14.21
CA TYR A 72 14.59 -5.27 13.64
C TYR A 72 15.24 -5.96 12.45
N SER A 73 15.14 -7.29 12.40
CA SER A 73 15.58 -8.09 11.26
C SER A 73 14.35 -8.51 10.45
N ILE A 74 14.05 -7.78 9.41
CA ILE A 74 12.97 -8.05 8.47
C ILE A 74 13.57 -8.61 7.19
N ASP A 75 13.08 -9.77 6.72
CA ASP A 75 13.48 -10.37 5.45
C ASP A 75 12.38 -10.28 4.37
N LEU A 76 11.12 -10.16 4.79
CA LEU A 76 9.97 -9.98 3.89
C LEU A 76 9.16 -8.76 4.33
N PRO A 77 9.39 -7.55 3.76
CA PRO A 77 8.63 -6.37 4.11
C PRO A 77 7.19 -6.44 3.59
N ILE A 78 6.24 -6.08 4.46
CA ILE A 78 4.82 -5.95 4.15
C ILE A 78 4.49 -4.48 3.98
N PHE A 79 3.86 -4.12 2.86
CA PHE A 79 3.25 -2.82 2.62
C PHE A 79 1.73 -2.97 2.67
N SER A 80 1.02 -2.14 3.41
CA SER A 80 -0.43 -2.26 3.55
C SER A 80 -1.13 -0.91 3.52
N ILE A 81 -2.24 -0.87 2.80
CA ILE A 81 -3.27 0.17 2.97
C ILE A 81 -4.35 -0.37 3.89
N HIS A 82 -5.20 0.50 4.46
CA HIS A 82 -6.38 0.08 5.19
C HIS A 82 -7.58 -0.15 4.26
N GLY A 83 -8.47 -1.03 4.66
CA GLY A 83 -9.78 -1.21 4.05
C GLY A 83 -10.89 -0.51 4.84
N ASN A 84 -12.13 -0.81 4.51
CA ASN A 84 -13.29 -0.24 5.20
C ASN A 84 -13.61 -0.98 6.52
N HIS A 85 -13.10 -2.18 6.70
CA HIS A 85 -13.25 -2.95 7.95
C HIS A 85 -12.19 -2.59 8.99
N ASP A 86 -11.04 -2.09 8.58
CA ASP A 86 -9.94 -1.67 9.44
C ASP A 86 -9.53 -0.21 9.24
N ASP A 87 -10.50 0.65 8.86
CA ASP A 87 -10.29 2.08 8.67
C ASP A 87 -9.96 2.82 9.99
N PRO A 88 -9.21 3.92 9.93
CA PRO A 88 -8.88 4.69 11.11
C PRO A 88 -10.13 5.26 11.81
N THR A 89 -10.27 4.99 13.10
CA THR A 89 -11.38 5.47 13.93
C THR A 89 -10.89 6.13 15.21
N ARG A 90 -11.74 6.97 15.83
CA ARG A 90 -11.48 7.52 17.15
C ARG A 90 -11.79 6.49 18.22
N ASP A 91 -10.79 6.19 19.05
CA ASP A 91 -10.92 5.25 20.17
C ASP A 91 -10.36 5.88 21.45
N GLY A 92 -11.20 6.65 22.13
CA GLY A 92 -10.85 7.24 23.43
C GLY A 92 -9.89 8.43 23.42
N GLY A 93 -9.42 8.87 22.25
CA GLY A 93 -8.51 10.00 22.08
C GLY A 93 -8.88 10.92 20.91
N PRO A 94 -8.12 12.01 20.69
CA PRO A 94 -8.32 12.92 19.57
C PRO A 94 -7.87 12.30 18.23
N GLU A 95 -6.95 11.34 18.26
CA GLU A 95 -6.35 10.71 17.10
C GLU A 95 -7.26 9.64 16.50
N MET A 96 -7.23 9.53 15.19
CA MET A 96 -7.88 8.44 14.47
C MET A 96 -6.83 7.36 14.22
N LEU A 97 -7.01 6.19 14.82
CA LEU A 97 -6.09 5.07 14.69
C LEU A 97 -6.80 3.85 14.08
N ALA A 98 -6.08 3.14 13.25
CA ALA A 98 -6.43 1.83 12.72
C ALA A 98 -5.69 0.72 13.49
N ALA A 99 -6.14 -0.52 13.37
CA ALA A 99 -5.38 -1.66 13.84
C ALA A 99 -4.00 -1.77 13.13
N LEU A 100 -3.91 -1.27 11.90
CA LEU A 100 -2.66 -1.18 11.15
C LEU A 100 -1.65 -0.21 11.78
N ASP A 101 -2.10 0.88 12.43
CA ASP A 101 -1.20 1.78 13.16
C ASP A 101 -0.48 1.06 14.30
N LEU A 102 -1.16 0.07 14.96
CA LEU A 102 -0.52 -0.75 16.00
C LEU A 102 0.55 -1.69 15.42
N LEU A 103 0.32 -2.23 14.23
CA LEU A 103 1.33 -3.05 13.54
C LEU A 103 2.48 -2.19 13.01
N SER A 104 2.17 -0.98 12.55
CA SER A 104 3.16 -0.02 12.04
C SER A 104 4.08 0.49 13.16
N VAL A 105 3.53 0.89 14.31
CA VAL A 105 4.35 1.37 15.45
C VAL A 105 5.26 0.28 16.03
N THR A 106 4.91 -1.00 15.82
CA THR A 106 5.75 -2.15 16.19
C THR A 106 6.65 -2.63 15.05
N ASN A 107 6.79 -1.86 13.96
CA ASN A 107 7.60 -2.17 12.79
C ASN A 107 7.31 -3.51 12.11
N LEU A 108 6.10 -4.04 12.26
CA LEU A 108 5.68 -5.28 11.61
C LEU A 108 5.13 -5.07 10.20
N VAL A 109 4.62 -3.86 9.90
CA VAL A 109 4.00 -3.52 8.62
C VAL A 109 4.34 -2.08 8.24
N ASN A 110 4.65 -1.83 6.99
CA ASN A 110 4.76 -0.51 6.40
C ASN A 110 3.36 -0.04 5.97
N TYR A 111 2.72 0.77 6.81
CA TYR A 111 1.38 1.28 6.55
C TYR A 111 1.47 2.59 5.78
N PHE A 112 0.83 2.66 4.61
CA PHE A 112 0.88 3.79 3.70
C PHE A 112 -0.50 4.08 3.08
N GLY A 113 -0.61 5.10 2.23
CA GLY A 113 -1.82 5.40 1.45
C GLY A 113 -3.00 5.93 2.28
N ARG A 114 -2.75 6.45 3.48
CA ARG A 114 -3.75 7.08 4.33
C ARG A 114 -4.01 8.51 3.87
N GLN A 115 -5.28 8.88 3.76
CA GLN A 115 -5.72 10.20 3.34
C GLN A 115 -6.41 10.92 4.51
N ASP A 116 -5.73 11.89 5.13
CA ASP A 116 -6.29 12.64 6.28
C ASP A 116 -7.00 13.93 5.87
N GLU A 117 -6.65 14.50 4.72
CA GLU A 117 -7.23 15.74 4.29
C GLU A 117 -8.68 15.59 3.84
N VAL A 118 -9.54 16.52 4.30
CA VAL A 118 -10.98 16.45 4.04
C VAL A 118 -11.33 16.93 2.64
N ASP A 119 -10.55 17.86 2.09
CA ASP A 119 -10.92 18.64 0.89
C ASP A 119 -10.12 18.26 -0.37
N LYS A 120 -9.09 17.45 -0.26
CA LYS A 120 -8.30 16.94 -1.37
C LYS A 120 -7.82 15.51 -1.11
N VAL A 121 -7.46 14.80 -2.15
CA VAL A 121 -6.77 13.51 -2.10
C VAL A 121 -5.49 13.66 -2.93
N GLU A 122 -4.35 13.54 -2.28
CA GLU A 122 -3.04 13.48 -2.91
C GLU A 122 -2.48 12.08 -2.73
N ILE A 123 -2.17 11.42 -3.84
CA ILE A 123 -1.68 10.04 -3.86
C ILE A 123 -0.25 10.09 -4.34
N SER A 124 0.70 9.99 -3.40
CA SER A 124 2.13 9.89 -3.67
C SER A 124 2.54 8.41 -3.77
N PRO A 125 3.53 8.09 -4.61
CA PRO A 125 4.05 6.74 -4.68
C PRO A 125 5.12 6.47 -3.64
N VAL A 126 5.16 5.24 -3.11
CA VAL A 126 6.35 4.67 -2.50
C VAL A 126 7.24 4.19 -3.64
N LEU A 127 8.41 4.78 -3.81
CA LEU A 127 9.35 4.46 -4.88
C LEU A 127 10.31 3.38 -4.44
N ILE A 128 10.32 2.25 -5.16
CA ILE A 128 11.13 1.08 -4.82
C ILE A 128 12.06 0.76 -5.99
N LYS A 129 13.34 0.58 -5.68
CA LYS A 129 14.37 0.13 -6.63
C LYS A 129 14.96 -1.21 -6.24
N LYS A 130 15.30 -2.03 -7.25
CA LYS A 130 16.12 -3.22 -7.13
C LYS A 130 16.97 -3.38 -8.40
N GLY A 131 18.25 -3.07 -8.30
CA GLY A 131 19.08 -2.95 -9.51
C GLY A 131 18.44 -1.95 -10.47
N ASP A 132 18.22 -2.37 -11.70
CA ASP A 132 17.62 -1.54 -12.75
C ASP A 132 16.08 -1.52 -12.70
N THR A 133 15.47 -2.39 -11.88
CA THR A 133 14.01 -2.44 -11.75
C THR A 133 13.50 -1.31 -10.86
N ARG A 134 12.55 -0.52 -11.37
CA ARG A 134 11.94 0.63 -10.70
C ARG A 134 10.43 0.41 -10.59
N VAL A 135 9.88 0.45 -9.38
CA VAL A 135 8.43 0.29 -9.12
C VAL A 135 7.94 1.43 -8.26
N ALA A 136 6.87 2.08 -8.71
CA ALA A 136 6.14 3.11 -7.97
C ALA A 136 4.83 2.52 -7.44
N ILE A 137 4.69 2.36 -6.12
CA ILE A 137 3.50 1.80 -5.49
C ILE A 137 2.65 2.93 -4.93
N TYR A 138 1.54 3.21 -5.59
CA TYR A 138 0.51 4.15 -5.15
C TYR A 138 -0.47 3.43 -4.24
N GLY A 139 -0.81 4.04 -3.11
CA GLY A 139 -1.77 3.49 -2.15
C GLY A 139 -2.92 4.43 -1.90
N MET A 140 -4.14 3.90 -1.86
CA MET A 140 -5.31 4.62 -1.39
C MET A 140 -6.17 3.72 -0.51
N GLY A 141 -6.13 3.97 0.78
CA GLY A 141 -7.00 3.32 1.75
C GLY A 141 -8.48 3.63 1.51
N SER A 142 -9.35 2.87 2.17
CA SER A 142 -10.79 3.03 2.02
C SER A 142 -11.26 4.44 2.36
N MET A 143 -12.13 4.94 1.53
CA MET A 143 -12.83 6.21 1.70
C MET A 143 -14.30 6.02 1.32
N ARG A 144 -15.23 6.78 1.93
CA ARG A 144 -16.63 6.71 1.54
C ARG A 144 -16.80 7.04 0.05
N ASP A 145 -17.39 6.12 -0.70
CA ASP A 145 -17.51 6.20 -2.17
C ASP A 145 -18.11 7.53 -2.65
N GLU A 146 -19.19 8.01 -2.01
CA GLU A 146 -19.83 9.26 -2.44
C GLU A 146 -18.90 10.48 -2.22
N ARG A 147 -18.05 10.45 -1.19
CA ARG A 147 -17.07 11.49 -0.94
C ARG A 147 -16.00 11.45 -2.01
N LEU A 148 -15.43 10.29 -2.25
CA LEU A 148 -14.38 10.09 -3.25
C LEU A 148 -14.88 10.47 -4.66
N ASN A 149 -16.08 10.05 -5.02
CA ASN A 149 -16.69 10.39 -6.31
C ASN A 149 -16.83 11.92 -6.48
N ARG A 150 -17.32 12.64 -5.44
CA ARG A 150 -17.40 14.11 -5.48
C ARG A 150 -16.05 14.78 -5.63
N MET A 151 -15.01 14.24 -4.97
CA MET A 151 -13.65 14.77 -5.06
C MET A 151 -13.06 14.55 -6.44
N TRP A 152 -13.31 13.38 -7.05
CA TRP A 152 -12.90 13.10 -8.42
C TRP A 152 -13.57 14.02 -9.41
N GLN A 153 -14.89 14.15 -9.34
CA GLN A 153 -15.65 15.10 -10.21
C GLN A 153 -15.20 16.55 -10.02
N GLY A 154 -14.81 16.91 -8.79
CA GLY A 154 -14.27 18.23 -8.45
C GLY A 154 -12.81 18.43 -8.83
N LYS A 155 -12.15 17.46 -9.47
CA LYS A 155 -10.71 17.46 -9.80
C LYS A 155 -9.81 17.70 -8.58
N LYS A 156 -10.21 17.16 -7.43
CA LYS A 156 -9.49 17.28 -6.15
C LYS A 156 -8.69 16.02 -5.82
N VAL A 157 -8.64 15.06 -6.71
CA VAL A 157 -7.79 13.87 -6.63
C VAL A 157 -6.61 14.09 -7.56
N ARG A 158 -5.39 14.00 -7.01
CA ARG A 158 -4.15 14.15 -7.75
C ARG A 158 -3.25 12.96 -7.46
N PHE A 159 -2.66 12.42 -8.50
CA PHE A 159 -1.52 11.51 -8.40
C PHE A 159 -0.25 12.32 -8.58
N LEU A 160 0.71 12.13 -7.69
CA LEU A 160 2.03 12.74 -7.82
C LEU A 160 2.91 11.76 -8.59
N GLU A 161 3.39 12.20 -9.73
CA GLU A 161 4.33 11.39 -10.52
C GLU A 161 5.69 11.38 -9.83
N PRO A 162 6.49 10.30 -10.00
CA PRO A 162 7.86 10.28 -9.51
C PRO A 162 8.64 11.44 -10.11
N GLU A 163 9.35 12.20 -9.26
CA GLU A 163 10.27 13.21 -9.77
C GLU A 163 11.43 12.50 -10.48
N GLU A 164 11.64 12.84 -11.75
CA GLU A 164 12.85 12.44 -12.45
C GLU A 164 13.98 13.28 -11.85
N ASN A 165 14.96 12.64 -11.23
CA ASN A 165 16.14 13.35 -10.78
C ASN A 165 16.96 13.71 -12.03
N ASP A 166 17.15 15.01 -12.25
CA ASP A 166 17.98 15.59 -13.33
C ASP A 166 19.48 15.16 -13.27
N ASP A 167 19.88 14.38 -12.26
CA ASP A 167 21.25 13.91 -12.08
C ASP A 167 21.61 12.66 -12.91
N ASP A 168 20.64 12.02 -13.56
CA ASP A 168 20.89 10.92 -14.50
C ASP A 168 21.14 11.49 -15.93
N ASP A 169 22.15 12.39 -16.06
CA ASP A 169 22.64 12.89 -17.34
C ASP A 169 23.05 11.73 -18.26
N GLU A 170 22.39 11.60 -19.43
CA GLU A 170 22.72 10.73 -20.58
C GLU A 170 22.03 9.35 -20.67
N GLU A 171 20.85 9.10 -20.11
CA GLU A 171 20.10 7.89 -20.46
C GLU A 171 19.08 8.16 -21.58
N GLU A 172 19.08 7.31 -22.62
CA GLU A 172 18.20 7.38 -23.79
C GLU A 172 16.72 7.37 -23.37
N GLU A 173 15.90 8.22 -24.00
CA GLU A 173 14.45 8.27 -23.81
C GLU A 173 13.84 6.86 -23.96
N GLY A 174 13.44 6.23 -22.85
CA GLY A 174 12.70 4.96 -22.85
C GLY A 174 13.16 3.88 -21.88
N GLU A 175 14.36 3.88 -21.33
CA GLU A 175 14.84 2.81 -20.42
C GLU A 175 14.60 3.08 -18.93
N ASN A 176 14.16 4.27 -18.55
CA ASN A 176 14.13 4.71 -17.15
C ASN A 176 12.70 4.89 -16.57
N SER A 177 11.69 4.25 -17.17
CA SER A 177 10.31 4.41 -16.73
C SER A 177 10.01 3.59 -15.47
N TRP A 178 9.22 4.18 -14.55
CA TRP A 178 8.70 3.50 -13.38
C TRP A 178 7.55 2.57 -13.79
N PHE A 179 7.54 1.34 -13.25
CA PHE A 179 6.37 0.47 -13.31
C PHE A 179 5.38 0.91 -12.22
N ASN A 180 4.24 1.46 -12.62
CA ASN A 180 3.28 2.12 -11.75
C ASN A 180 2.20 1.15 -11.28
N VAL A 181 2.17 0.86 -9.99
CA VAL A 181 1.19 -0.03 -9.35
C VAL A 181 0.27 0.78 -8.46
N PHE A 182 -1.03 0.72 -8.69
CA PHE A 182 -2.01 1.39 -7.83
C PHE A 182 -2.81 0.37 -7.02
N ALA A 183 -2.62 0.37 -5.70
CA ALA A 183 -3.41 -0.41 -4.75
C ALA A 183 -4.49 0.48 -4.13
N LEU A 184 -5.76 0.10 -4.30
CA LEU A 184 -6.88 0.85 -3.73
C LEU A 184 -7.91 -0.09 -3.11
N HIS A 185 -8.60 0.40 -2.06
CA HIS A 185 -9.66 -0.34 -1.38
C HIS A 185 -11.00 0.37 -1.57
N GLN A 186 -11.63 0.19 -2.73
CA GLN A 186 -12.87 0.84 -3.13
C GLN A 186 -13.76 -0.08 -3.96
N ASN A 187 -15.05 0.23 -4.05
CA ASN A 187 -15.94 -0.44 -4.97
C ASN A 187 -15.54 -0.13 -6.42
N ARG A 188 -15.32 -1.19 -7.23
CA ARG A 188 -15.19 -1.08 -8.68
C ARG A 188 -16.57 -0.97 -9.31
N ASP A 189 -16.68 -0.23 -10.41
CA ASP A 189 -17.93 -0.14 -11.16
C ASP A 189 -18.32 -1.53 -11.72
N LEU A 190 -19.44 -2.05 -11.24
CA LEU A 190 -20.05 -3.29 -11.70
C LEU A 190 -21.39 -3.02 -12.40
N GLY A 191 -21.63 -1.80 -12.87
CA GLY A 191 -22.88 -1.39 -13.54
C GLY A 191 -24.05 -1.20 -12.58
N ARG A 192 -23.82 -1.06 -11.27
CA ARG A 192 -24.86 -0.95 -10.23
C ARG A 192 -25.17 0.48 -9.78
N GLY A 193 -24.61 1.47 -10.45
CA GLY A 193 -24.83 2.90 -10.16
C GLY A 193 -23.54 3.71 -10.08
N SER A 194 -23.57 4.90 -10.62
CA SER A 194 -22.37 5.71 -10.91
C SER A 194 -21.77 6.46 -9.71
N LYS A 195 -22.41 6.44 -8.53
CA LYS A 195 -21.98 7.29 -7.40
C LYS A 195 -21.27 6.54 -6.26
N ASN A 196 -21.39 5.22 -6.24
CA ASN A 196 -20.90 4.39 -5.13
C ASN A 196 -19.77 3.46 -5.59
N CYS A 197 -18.95 3.92 -6.51
CA CYS A 197 -17.83 3.17 -7.05
C CYS A 197 -16.81 4.11 -7.69
N VAL A 198 -15.62 3.61 -7.89
CA VAL A 198 -14.59 4.23 -8.74
C VAL A 198 -14.72 3.63 -10.14
N HIS A 199 -14.84 4.49 -11.14
CA HIS A 199 -14.82 4.09 -12.54
C HIS A 199 -13.36 3.92 -13.00
N GLU A 200 -13.11 2.95 -13.87
CA GLU A 200 -11.77 2.75 -14.43
C GLU A 200 -11.25 3.99 -15.15
N SER A 201 -12.14 4.75 -15.81
CA SER A 201 -11.81 6.02 -16.47
C SER A 201 -11.37 7.15 -15.52
N MET A 202 -11.49 6.95 -14.21
CA MET A 202 -10.98 7.88 -13.21
C MET A 202 -9.51 7.61 -12.85
N ILE A 203 -9.01 6.43 -13.19
CA ILE A 203 -7.63 6.03 -12.95
C ILE A 203 -6.78 6.55 -14.12
N PRO A 204 -5.61 7.14 -13.86
CA PRO A 204 -4.72 7.59 -14.93
C PRO A 204 -4.30 6.45 -15.87
N ASP A 205 -4.26 6.75 -17.18
CA ASP A 205 -3.91 5.77 -18.21
C ASP A 205 -2.44 5.28 -18.12
N TRP A 206 -1.60 6.01 -17.42
CA TRP A 206 -0.19 5.66 -17.20
C TRP A 206 0.02 4.67 -16.04
N MET A 207 -1.03 4.20 -15.37
CA MET A 207 -0.94 3.11 -14.39
C MET A 207 -0.80 1.75 -15.10
N ASP A 208 0.29 1.02 -14.83
CA ASP A 208 0.56 -0.28 -15.44
C ASP A 208 -0.25 -1.41 -14.80
N LEU A 209 -0.46 -1.33 -13.48
CA LEU A 209 -1.21 -2.34 -12.72
C LEU A 209 -2.12 -1.69 -11.68
N VAL A 210 -3.38 -2.12 -11.65
CA VAL A 210 -4.34 -1.68 -10.61
C VAL A 210 -4.80 -2.88 -9.79
N VAL A 211 -4.54 -2.82 -8.48
CA VAL A 211 -4.92 -3.85 -7.50
C VAL A 211 -6.13 -3.36 -6.71
N TRP A 212 -7.29 -3.96 -6.97
CA TRP A 212 -8.54 -3.63 -6.30
C TRP A 212 -8.73 -4.47 -5.04
N GLY A 213 -8.76 -3.84 -3.87
CA GLY A 213 -9.36 -4.40 -2.66
C GLY A 213 -10.89 -4.24 -2.67
N HIS A 214 -11.58 -4.70 -1.65
CA HIS A 214 -13.03 -4.56 -1.41
C HIS A 214 -13.95 -5.30 -2.41
N GLY A 215 -13.45 -5.80 -3.53
CA GLY A 215 -14.27 -6.47 -4.53
C GLY A 215 -14.74 -7.86 -4.07
N LYS A 216 -16.04 -8.09 -3.95
CA LYS A 216 -16.62 -9.45 -3.93
C LYS A 216 -16.55 -10.06 -5.32
N CYS A 217 -15.36 -10.22 -5.86
CA CYS A 217 -15.17 -11.12 -6.98
C CYS A 217 -15.12 -12.53 -6.40
N GLY A 218 -16.16 -13.29 -6.60
CA GLY A 218 -16.67 -14.49 -5.93
C GLY A 218 -15.73 -15.63 -5.57
N GLN A 219 -14.43 -15.50 -5.45
CA GLN A 219 -13.55 -16.63 -5.12
C GLN A 219 -12.24 -16.32 -4.39
N VAL A 220 -11.85 -15.04 -4.12
CA VAL A 220 -10.63 -14.75 -3.36
C VAL A 220 -10.93 -13.73 -2.27
N PRO A 221 -10.96 -14.14 -0.98
CA PRO A 221 -11.29 -13.24 0.13
C PRO A 221 -10.17 -12.26 0.51
N PHE A 222 -9.00 -12.38 -0.08
CA PHE A 222 -7.87 -11.49 0.15
C PHE A 222 -7.16 -11.19 -1.18
N VAL A 223 -7.15 -9.93 -1.60
CA VAL A 223 -6.26 -9.50 -2.68
C VAL A 223 -4.94 -9.07 -2.04
N ALA A 224 -4.13 -10.06 -1.73
CA ALA A 224 -2.72 -9.83 -1.49
C ALA A 224 -1.99 -9.98 -2.82
N CYS A 225 -1.35 -8.93 -3.28
CA CYS A 225 -0.50 -8.98 -4.45
C CYS A 225 0.95 -9.21 -3.99
N CYS A 226 1.53 -10.34 -4.35
CA CYS A 226 2.96 -10.56 -4.20
C CYS A 226 3.62 -10.02 -5.47
N LEU A 227 4.36 -8.94 -5.36
CA LEU A 227 5.21 -8.47 -6.44
C LEU A 227 6.55 -9.22 -6.35
N ALA A 228 6.81 -10.07 -7.34
CA ALA A 228 8.13 -10.62 -7.60
C ALA A 228 8.84 -9.67 -8.56
N LEU A 229 9.82 -8.95 -8.06
CA LEU A 229 10.65 -8.00 -8.83
C LEU A 229 11.93 -8.67 -9.30
#